data_50140366dfbd1dd5b07673a807d9ba8b
#
_entry.id   50140366dfbd1dd5b07673a807d9ba8b
#
_cell.length_a   1.000
_cell.length_b   1.000
_cell.length_c   1.000
_cell.angle_alpha   90.00
_cell.angle_beta   90.00
_cell.angle_gamma   90.00
#
_symmetry.space_group_name_H-M   'P 1'
#
loop_
_entity.id
_entity.type
_entity.pdbx_description
1 polymer ?
#
loop_
_entity_poly.entity_id
_entity_poly.type
_entity_poly.pdbx_seq_one_letter_code
_entity_poly.pdbx_strand_id
1 'polypeptide(L)' 'MSKELTYEQIVEKLEAVTAQLASGTAGIEAAADLFDQAKQLHAAASERLEQVRKRLEALSPEDA' A
#
# COMPACT_ATOMS: atom_id res chain seq x y z
N MET A 1 11.11 -3.37 -17.97
CA MET A 1 10.96 -3.74 -16.90
C MET A 1 10.09 -2.91 -16.11
N SER A 2 9.17 -3.42 -15.50
CA SER A 2 8.23 -2.67 -14.74
C SER A 2 8.86 -2.19 -13.49
N LYS A 3 8.57 -0.95 -13.15
CA LYS A 3 9.01 -0.45 -11.93
C LYS A 3 7.91 -0.45 -10.95
N GLU A 4 6.74 -0.98 -11.29
CA GLU A 4 5.64 -0.99 -10.36
C GLU A 4 5.82 -2.06 -9.34
N LEU A 5 5.47 -1.77 -8.12
CA LEU A 5 5.54 -2.76 -7.06
C LEU A 5 4.33 -3.67 -7.12
N THR A 6 4.53 -4.92 -6.77
CA THR A 6 3.39 -5.80 -6.62
C THR A 6 2.66 -5.41 -5.34
N TYR A 7 1.42 -5.89 -5.21
CA TYR A 7 0.66 -5.61 -4.00
C TYR A 7 1.40 -6.12 -2.77
N GLU A 8 2.01 -7.31 -2.87
CA GLU A 8 2.73 -7.85 -1.73
C GLU A 8 3.92 -6.98 -1.36
N GLN A 9 4.62 -6.45 -2.36
CA GLN A 9 5.74 -5.56 -2.07
C GLN A 9 5.27 -4.27 -1.43
N ILE A 10 4.12 -3.75 -1.87
CA ILE A 10 3.58 -2.54 -1.27
C ILE A 10 3.24 -2.79 0.19
N VAL A 11 2.62 -3.93 0.49
CA VAL A 11 2.25 -4.25 1.85
C VAL A 11 3.49 -4.42 2.72
N GLU A 12 4.53 -5.07 2.18
CA GLU A 12 5.75 -5.24 2.96
C GLU A 12 6.39 -3.90 3.29
N LYS A 13 6.41 -2.98 2.32
CA LYS A 13 6.98 -1.68 2.59
C LYS A 13 6.14 -0.92 3.59
N LEU A 14 4.83 -1.04 3.49
CA LEU A 14 3.95 -0.36 4.43
C LEU A 14 4.16 -0.89 5.84
N GLU A 15 4.33 -2.20 5.97
CA GLU A 15 4.57 -2.78 7.29
C GLU A 15 5.90 -2.30 7.87
N ALA A 16 6.92 -2.19 7.02
CA ALA A 16 8.21 -1.71 7.49
C ALA A 16 8.12 -0.27 7.97
N VAL A 17 7.41 0.57 7.21
CA VAL A 17 7.26 1.97 7.60
C VAL A 17 6.47 2.08 8.89
N THR A 18 5.41 1.28 9.01
CA THR A 18 4.60 1.31 10.22
C THR A 18 5.41 0.86 11.43
N ALA A 19 6.26 -0.16 11.24
CA ALA A 19 7.08 -0.64 12.34
C ALA A 19 8.06 0.44 12.79
N GLN A 20 8.62 1.18 11.84
CA GLN A 20 9.53 2.25 12.21
C GLN A 20 8.81 3.35 12.97
N LEU A 21 7.59 3.68 12.57
CA LEU A 21 6.82 4.67 13.29
C LEU A 21 6.48 4.18 14.69
N ALA A 22 6.10 2.91 14.80
CA ALA A 22 5.72 2.38 16.10
C ALA A 22 6.89 2.25 17.05
N SER A 23 8.11 2.13 16.51
CA SER A 23 9.26 1.98 17.39
C SER A 23 9.54 3.25 18.17
N GLY A 24 9.10 4.38 17.66
CA GLY A 24 9.33 5.63 18.38
C GLY A 24 10.75 6.11 18.37
N THR A 25 11.61 5.51 17.54
CA THR A 25 13.01 5.94 17.55
C THR A 25 13.26 7.03 16.53
N ALA A 26 12.32 7.30 15.64
CA ALA A 26 12.51 8.35 14.66
C ALA A 26 12.20 9.70 15.29
N GLY A 27 12.89 10.73 14.86
CA GLY A 27 12.53 12.06 15.30
C GLY A 27 11.25 12.54 14.65
N ILE A 28 10.80 13.71 15.05
CA ILE A 28 9.54 14.23 14.55
C ILE A 28 9.56 14.40 13.05
N GLU A 29 10.66 14.91 12.50
CA GLU A 29 10.73 15.11 11.06
C GLU A 29 10.74 13.77 10.32
N ALA A 30 11.50 12.81 10.83
CA ALA A 30 11.54 11.51 10.20
C ALA A 30 10.20 10.81 10.31
N ALA A 31 9.49 11.00 11.43
CA ALA A 31 8.17 10.41 11.57
C ALA A 31 7.20 11.00 10.57
N ALA A 32 7.30 12.30 10.29
CA ALA A 32 6.43 12.91 9.30
C ALA A 32 6.69 12.34 7.92
N ASP A 33 7.97 12.11 7.57
CA ASP A 33 8.31 11.52 6.30
C ASP A 33 7.78 10.10 6.20
N LEU A 34 7.90 9.34 7.28
CA LEU A 34 7.39 7.97 7.28
C LEU A 34 5.88 7.96 7.14
N PHE A 35 5.21 8.91 7.76
CA PHE A 35 3.76 8.99 7.65
C PHE A 35 3.36 9.28 6.21
N ASP A 36 4.10 10.17 5.52
CA ASP A 36 3.82 10.44 4.14
C ASP A 36 4.04 9.21 3.29
N GLN A 37 5.11 8.46 3.54
CA GLN A 37 5.34 7.22 2.80
C GLN A 37 4.21 6.24 3.02
N ALA A 38 3.74 6.13 4.26
CA ALA A 38 2.64 5.22 4.56
C ALA A 38 1.39 5.61 3.80
N LYS A 39 1.11 6.90 3.71
CA LYS A 39 -0.06 7.34 2.98
C LYS A 39 0.05 7.00 1.50
N GLN A 40 1.22 7.20 0.91
CA GLN A 40 1.41 6.90 -0.49
C GLN A 40 1.32 5.40 -0.75
N LEU A 41 1.90 4.60 0.13
CA LEU A 41 1.84 3.16 -0.03
C LEU A 41 0.42 2.64 0.15
N HIS A 42 -0.30 3.23 1.09
CA HIS A 42 -1.70 2.84 1.30
C HIS A 42 -2.54 3.17 0.07
N ALA A 43 -2.31 4.33 -0.53
CA ALA A 43 -3.05 4.70 -1.72
C ALA A 43 -2.75 3.75 -2.87
N ALA A 44 -1.48 3.36 -3.02
CA ALA A 44 -1.10 2.44 -4.07
C ALA A 44 -1.72 1.07 -3.85
N ALA A 45 -1.76 0.61 -2.59
CA ALA A 45 -2.37 -0.67 -2.30
C ALA A 45 -3.87 -0.65 -2.57
N SER A 46 -4.53 0.45 -2.19
CA SER A 46 -5.96 0.57 -2.42
C SER A 46 -6.26 0.55 -3.91
N GLU A 47 -5.45 1.23 -4.70
CA GLU A 47 -5.67 1.24 -6.12
C GLU A 47 -5.48 -0.14 -6.72
N ARG A 48 -4.47 -0.88 -6.24
CA ARG A 48 -4.28 -2.22 -6.74
C ARG A 48 -5.45 -3.11 -6.40
N LEU A 49 -5.96 -3.03 -5.19
CA LEU A 49 -7.11 -3.83 -4.80
C LEU A 49 -8.32 -3.48 -5.63
N GLU A 50 -8.49 -2.21 -5.93
CA GLU A 50 -9.62 -1.80 -6.76
C GLU A 50 -9.51 -2.38 -8.15
N GLN A 51 -8.32 -2.42 -8.72
CA GLN A 51 -8.13 -2.99 -10.03
C GLN A 51 -8.44 -4.48 -10.03
N VAL A 52 -8.00 -5.18 -8.99
CA VAL A 52 -8.27 -6.61 -8.89
C VAL A 52 -9.76 -6.86 -8.73
N ARG A 53 -10.44 -6.04 -7.93
CA ARG A 53 -11.86 -6.20 -7.72
C ARG A 53 -12.62 -6.03 -9.03
N LYS A 54 -12.22 -5.03 -9.82
CA LYS A 54 -12.88 -4.81 -11.09
C LYS A 54 -12.68 -5.99 -12.04
N ARG A 55 -11.50 -6.58 -12.02
CA ARG A 55 -11.25 -7.72 -12.88
C ARG A 55 -12.09 -8.91 -12.45
N LEU A 56 -12.23 -9.11 -11.14
CA LEU A 56 -13.06 -10.20 -10.66
C LEU A 56 -14.52 -9.99 -11.02
N GLU A 57 -14.99 -8.76 -10.95
CA GLU A 57 -16.36 -8.48 -11.33
C GLU A 57 -16.58 -8.76 -12.80
N ALA A 58 -15.59 -8.45 -13.63
CA ALA A 58 -15.72 -8.73 -15.05
C ALA A 58 -15.79 -10.22 -15.33
N LEU A 59 -15.13 -11.01 -14.48
CA LEU A 59 -15.16 -12.44 -14.68
C LEU A 59 -16.44 -13.09 -14.15
N SER A 60 -17.15 -12.42 -13.27
CA SER A 60 -18.38 -12.97 -12.72
C SER A 60 -19.51 -12.05 -13.01
N PRO A 61 -19.87 -11.92 -14.24
CA PRO A 61 -20.84 -10.93 -14.57
C PRO A 61 -22.18 -11.17 -13.98
N GLU A 62 -22.50 -12.38 -13.71
CA GLU A 62 -23.70 -12.57 -13.30
C GLU A 62 -23.91 -12.35 -12.01
N ASP A 63 -23.29 -12.30 -11.43
CA ASP A 63 -23.37 -12.23 -10.21
C ASP A 63 -24.36 -11.71 -9.82
N ALA A 64 -24.74 -11.57 -10.29
CA ALA A 64 -25.84 -11.23 -10.04
C ALA A 64 -26.33 -11.21 -9.02
#